data_3c067c46d75c9993b5015d32b649343d
#
_entry.id   3c067c46d75c9993b5015d32b649343d
#
_cell.length_a   1.000
_cell.length_b   1.000
_cell.length_c   1.000
_cell.angle_alpha   90.00
_cell.angle_beta   90.00
_cell.angle_gamma   90.00
#
_symmetry.space_group_name_H-M   'P 1'
#
loop_
_entity.id
_entity.type
_entity.pdbx_description
1 polymer ?
#
loop_
_entity_poly.entity_id
_entity_poly.type
_entity_poly.pdbx_seq_one_letter_code
_entity_poly.pdbx_strand_id
1 'polypeptide(L)'
;MAILDIKLPNSILKALRLPQNNPRRQQIKVLKKLLRKARFTSFGQQYRFDEVLLSKHPGKKFQEMVPVFTYNKIYTDWWHTTLEGTPDICWPGKIRYYALSSGTSEAASKYIPVTNDLLRGNKIVMIKQLLSLRNYEDIPYSSVSKGWLTLGGSTDLQKGSGYYAGDLSGITAKNAPFWFQPFYKPGKKIAKEKDWNKKIEEIVEKAPHWDIGFLVGVPAWIQMCVEMIIERYKLNNIHEMWPNLAFFVHGGVSFEPYKKGFEKLLGKPITYIETYLASEGFIAYQDRQYSTGMRLVTGEHIFMEFVPFDSKNFNADGEIVSNPEALMIHEVEEGKD
;
A
#
# COMPACT_ATOMS: atom_id res chain seq x y z
N MET A 1 -0.54 2.77 26.20
CA MET A 1 -1.66 3.74 26.30
C MET A 1 -1.53 4.91 25.34
N ALA A 2 -0.36 5.44 25.02
CA ALA A 2 -0.21 6.67 24.22
C ALA A 2 -0.70 6.63 22.76
N ILE A 3 -0.77 5.48 22.08
CA ILE A 3 -1.30 5.39 20.71
C ILE A 3 -2.83 5.28 20.70
N LEU A 4 -3.44 4.77 21.77
CA LEU A 4 -4.90 4.66 21.90
C LEU A 4 -5.56 5.99 22.28
N ASP A 5 -4.79 6.95 22.83
CA ASP A 5 -5.25 8.31 23.17
C ASP A 5 -5.09 9.32 22.02
N ILE A 6 -4.64 8.89 20.84
CA ILE A 6 -4.57 9.77 19.67
C ILE A 6 -6.00 10.12 19.27
N LYS A 7 -6.37 11.39 19.41
CA LYS A 7 -7.63 11.94 18.87
C LYS A 7 -7.59 11.84 17.34
N LEU A 8 -8.08 10.72 16.82
CA LEU A 8 -8.23 10.53 15.38
C LEU A 8 -9.28 11.50 14.84
N PRO A 9 -9.06 12.11 13.67
CA PRO A 9 -10.07 12.95 13.02
C PRO A 9 -11.43 12.22 12.90
N ASN A 10 -12.53 12.92 13.08
CA ASN A 10 -13.88 12.35 13.03
C ASN A 10 -14.15 11.57 11.73
N SER A 11 -13.54 11.96 10.62
CA SER A 11 -13.63 11.23 9.35
C SER A 11 -12.99 9.84 9.41
N ILE A 12 -11.91 9.67 10.17
CA ILE A 12 -11.23 8.37 10.37
C ILE A 12 -12.05 7.53 11.34
N LEU A 13 -12.52 8.11 12.45
CA LEU A 13 -13.38 7.40 13.41
C LEU A 13 -14.67 6.90 12.76
N LYS A 14 -15.26 7.68 11.85
CA LYS A 14 -16.45 7.27 11.10
C LYS A 14 -16.16 6.12 10.12
N ALA A 15 -15.00 6.13 9.47
CA ALA A 15 -14.55 5.05 8.59
C ALA A 15 -14.30 3.72 9.34
N LEU A 16 -13.83 3.81 10.60
CA LEU A 16 -13.58 2.64 11.45
C LEU A 16 -14.86 1.96 11.96
N ARG A 17 -15.99 2.67 11.99
CA ARG A 17 -17.27 2.17 12.53
C ARG A 17 -18.16 1.42 11.52
N LEU A 18 -17.73 1.28 10.26
CA LEU A 18 -18.57 0.64 9.25
C LEU A 18 -18.62 -0.89 9.46
N PRO A 19 -19.84 -1.48 9.54
CA PRO A 19 -19.97 -2.93 9.59
C PRO A 19 -19.45 -3.55 8.29
N GLN A 20 -18.63 -4.59 8.42
CA GLN A 20 -17.91 -5.21 7.30
C GLN A 20 -18.67 -6.40 6.66
N ASN A 21 -19.98 -6.48 6.84
CA ASN A 21 -20.74 -7.73 6.70
C ASN A 21 -21.19 -8.08 5.27
N ASN A 22 -20.89 -7.25 4.23
CA ASN A 22 -21.27 -7.57 2.86
C ASN A 22 -20.29 -6.93 1.84
N PRO A 23 -19.33 -7.70 1.32
CA PRO A 23 -18.34 -7.19 0.36
C PRO A 23 -18.96 -6.59 -0.90
N ARG A 24 -20.01 -7.21 -1.46
CA ARG A 24 -20.74 -6.68 -2.60
C ARG A 24 -21.27 -5.27 -2.34
N ARG A 25 -21.97 -5.09 -1.19
CA ARG A 25 -22.53 -3.79 -0.82
C ARG A 25 -21.43 -2.74 -0.60
N GLN A 26 -20.31 -3.13 -0.01
CA GLN A 26 -19.17 -2.25 0.19
C GLN A 26 -18.57 -1.82 -1.15
N GLN A 27 -18.32 -2.75 -2.06
CA GLN A 27 -17.74 -2.48 -3.37
C GLN A 27 -18.65 -1.61 -4.23
N ILE A 28 -19.95 -1.84 -4.26
CA ILE A 28 -20.90 -0.95 -4.96
C ILE A 28 -20.91 0.46 -4.35
N LYS A 29 -20.78 0.58 -3.03
CA LYS A 29 -20.67 1.89 -2.36
C LYS A 29 -19.37 2.61 -2.73
N VAL A 30 -18.26 1.88 -2.80
CA VAL A 30 -16.96 2.40 -3.24
C VAL A 30 -17.05 2.86 -4.68
N LEU A 31 -17.54 2.01 -5.60
CA LEU A 31 -17.74 2.36 -7.02
C LEU A 31 -18.53 3.66 -7.14
N LYS A 32 -19.72 3.74 -6.54
CA LYS A 32 -20.54 4.95 -6.58
C LYS A 32 -19.84 6.19 -6.03
N LYS A 33 -19.00 6.05 -5.02
CA LYS A 33 -18.21 7.14 -4.46
C LYS A 33 -17.16 7.64 -5.46
N LEU A 34 -16.44 6.72 -6.10
CA LEU A 34 -15.42 7.02 -7.12
C LEU A 34 -16.05 7.71 -8.33
N LEU A 35 -17.12 7.13 -8.88
CA LEU A 35 -17.84 7.68 -10.03
C LEU A 35 -18.37 9.08 -9.76
N ARG A 36 -19.03 9.32 -8.62
CA ARG A 36 -19.52 10.67 -8.25
C ARG A 36 -18.40 11.70 -8.21
N LYS A 37 -17.22 11.30 -7.78
CA LYS A 37 -16.08 12.19 -7.71
C LYS A 37 -15.49 12.49 -9.08
N ALA A 38 -15.40 11.48 -9.93
CA ALA A 38 -14.79 11.57 -11.25
C ALA A 38 -15.75 11.94 -12.40
N ARG A 39 -17.05 12.09 -12.13
CA ARG A 39 -18.08 12.25 -13.20
C ARG A 39 -17.87 13.43 -14.13
N PHE A 40 -17.23 14.49 -13.67
CA PHE A 40 -16.97 15.70 -14.48
C PHE A 40 -15.57 15.72 -15.10
N THR A 41 -14.77 14.71 -14.90
CA THR A 41 -13.48 14.55 -15.59
C THR A 41 -13.70 14.12 -17.04
N SER A 42 -12.68 14.30 -17.89
CA SER A 42 -12.75 13.86 -19.29
C SER A 42 -13.07 12.36 -19.41
N PHE A 43 -12.43 11.52 -18.56
CA PHE A 43 -12.70 10.08 -18.47
C PHE A 43 -14.13 9.79 -18.01
N GLY A 44 -14.62 10.49 -16.98
CA GLY A 44 -15.97 10.30 -16.47
C GLY A 44 -17.07 10.69 -17.47
N GLN A 45 -16.82 11.70 -18.28
CA GLN A 45 -17.72 12.13 -19.36
C GLN A 45 -17.69 11.14 -20.53
N GLN A 46 -16.50 10.72 -20.97
CA GLN A 46 -16.33 9.74 -22.05
C GLN A 46 -17.05 8.44 -21.74
N TYR A 47 -16.95 7.94 -20.51
CA TYR A 47 -17.58 6.69 -20.09
C TYR A 47 -18.92 6.88 -19.37
N ARG A 48 -19.53 8.06 -19.50
CA ARG A 48 -20.89 8.38 -19.08
C ARG A 48 -21.20 7.96 -17.64
N PHE A 49 -20.34 8.35 -16.69
CA PHE A 49 -20.46 7.95 -15.29
C PHE A 49 -21.80 8.32 -14.65
N ASP A 50 -22.50 9.35 -15.15
CA ASP A 50 -23.84 9.69 -14.67
C ASP A 50 -24.86 8.59 -14.98
N GLU A 51 -24.78 7.95 -16.15
CA GLU A 51 -25.66 6.83 -16.50
C GLU A 51 -25.37 5.59 -15.64
N VAL A 52 -24.09 5.31 -15.38
CA VAL A 52 -23.71 4.23 -14.45
C VAL A 52 -24.29 4.48 -13.06
N LEU A 53 -24.22 5.72 -12.57
CA LEU A 53 -24.74 6.11 -11.25
C LEU A 53 -26.27 5.99 -11.13
N LEU A 54 -26.99 6.21 -12.21
CA LEU A 54 -28.47 6.10 -12.30
C LEU A 54 -28.94 4.65 -12.49
N SER A 55 -28.06 3.74 -12.88
CA SER A 55 -28.39 2.34 -13.11
C SER A 55 -28.85 1.62 -11.85
N LYS A 56 -29.82 0.70 -12.00
CA LYS A 56 -30.21 -0.25 -10.93
C LYS A 56 -29.07 -1.23 -10.60
N HIS A 57 -28.19 -1.52 -11.57
CA HIS A 57 -27.07 -2.43 -11.47
C HIS A 57 -25.74 -1.73 -11.84
N PRO A 58 -25.25 -0.79 -11.01
CA PRO A 58 -24.14 0.08 -11.37
C PRO A 58 -22.83 -0.67 -11.63
N GLY A 59 -22.58 -1.81 -10.98
CA GLY A 59 -21.39 -2.63 -11.27
C GLY A 59 -21.41 -3.18 -12.68
N LYS A 60 -22.48 -3.87 -13.09
CA LYS A 60 -22.63 -4.38 -14.47
C LYS A 60 -22.60 -3.25 -15.49
N LYS A 61 -23.29 -2.16 -15.21
CA LYS A 61 -23.29 -0.99 -16.09
C LYS A 61 -21.90 -0.38 -16.26
N PHE A 62 -21.09 -0.37 -15.20
CA PHE A 62 -19.69 0.05 -15.26
C PHE A 62 -18.88 -0.87 -16.19
N GLN A 63 -19.00 -2.19 -16.04
CA GLN A 63 -18.32 -3.18 -16.88
C GLN A 63 -18.70 -3.08 -18.37
N GLU A 64 -19.97 -2.76 -18.66
CA GLU A 64 -20.45 -2.55 -20.03
C GLU A 64 -19.85 -1.29 -20.68
N MET A 65 -19.59 -0.24 -19.88
CA MET A 65 -19.23 1.07 -20.40
C MET A 65 -17.72 1.38 -20.31
N VAL A 66 -17.02 0.80 -19.36
CA VAL A 66 -15.61 1.07 -19.11
C VAL A 66 -14.82 -0.19 -19.43
N PRO A 67 -13.94 -0.16 -20.47
CA PRO A 67 -13.11 -1.31 -20.79
C PRO A 67 -12.04 -1.56 -19.73
N VAL A 68 -11.54 -2.77 -19.66
CA VAL A 68 -10.32 -3.09 -18.90
C VAL A 68 -9.12 -2.51 -19.65
N PHE A 69 -8.28 -1.77 -18.94
CA PHE A 69 -7.10 -1.14 -19.49
C PHE A 69 -5.83 -1.87 -19.06
N THR A 70 -4.95 -2.14 -20.00
CA THR A 70 -3.52 -2.37 -19.69
C THR A 70 -2.87 -1.04 -19.32
N TYR A 71 -1.70 -1.10 -18.66
CA TYR A 71 -0.96 0.12 -18.35
C TYR A 71 -0.66 0.94 -19.61
N ASN A 72 -0.16 0.30 -20.68
CA ASN A 72 0.22 1.00 -21.90
C ASN A 72 -0.99 1.73 -22.50
N LYS A 73 -2.14 1.07 -22.54
CA LYS A 73 -3.37 1.66 -23.08
C LYS A 73 -3.87 2.83 -22.26
N ILE A 74 -3.99 2.69 -20.94
CA ILE A 74 -4.47 3.81 -20.10
C ILE A 74 -3.48 4.97 -20.06
N TYR A 75 -2.17 4.68 -20.15
CA TYR A 75 -1.14 5.70 -20.24
C TYR A 75 -1.26 6.48 -21.54
N THR A 76 -1.34 5.80 -22.68
CA THR A 76 -1.42 6.43 -24.01
C THR A 76 -2.73 7.17 -24.21
N ASP A 77 -3.85 6.61 -23.76
CA ASP A 77 -5.16 7.22 -24.00
C ASP A 77 -5.44 8.40 -23.03
N TRP A 78 -4.88 8.37 -21.81
CA TRP A 78 -5.29 9.27 -20.73
C TRP A 78 -4.16 9.86 -19.90
N TRP A 79 -3.27 9.00 -19.32
CA TRP A 79 -2.40 9.44 -18.24
C TRP A 79 -1.22 10.32 -18.70
N HIS A 80 -0.76 10.18 -19.95
CA HIS A 80 0.35 11.00 -20.46
C HIS A 80 0.05 12.51 -20.35
N THR A 81 -1.18 12.95 -20.64
CA THR A 81 -1.58 14.34 -20.55
C THR A 81 -1.57 14.88 -19.12
N THR A 82 -1.75 14.01 -18.12
CA THR A 82 -1.66 14.41 -16.70
C THR A 82 -0.24 14.74 -16.28
N LEU A 83 0.79 14.14 -16.91
CA LEU A 83 2.21 14.49 -16.73
C LEU A 83 2.54 15.87 -17.30
N GLU A 84 1.84 16.31 -18.33
CA GLU A 84 1.91 17.66 -18.88
C GLU A 84 1.21 18.71 -18.00
N GLY A 85 0.54 18.23 -16.93
CA GLY A 85 -0.16 19.08 -15.96
C GLY A 85 -1.60 19.39 -16.30
N THR A 86 -2.21 18.67 -17.27
CA THR A 86 -3.63 18.82 -17.61
C THR A 86 -4.48 18.33 -16.42
N PRO A 87 -5.40 19.15 -15.89
CA PRO A 87 -6.28 18.77 -14.81
C PRO A 87 -7.49 17.97 -15.33
N ASP A 88 -8.22 17.35 -14.41
CA ASP A 88 -9.54 16.76 -14.63
C ASP A 88 -9.60 15.68 -15.72
N ILE A 89 -8.50 14.95 -15.93
CA ILE A 89 -8.46 13.85 -16.92
C ILE A 89 -9.21 12.63 -16.39
N CYS A 90 -8.62 11.85 -15.46
CA CYS A 90 -9.27 10.69 -14.84
C CYS A 90 -9.72 10.96 -13.39
N TRP A 91 -9.19 12.00 -12.78
CA TRP A 91 -9.49 12.41 -11.41
C TRP A 91 -9.54 13.94 -11.31
N PRO A 92 -10.38 14.52 -10.42
CA PRO A 92 -10.49 15.96 -10.29
C PRO A 92 -9.19 16.63 -9.89
N GLY A 93 -8.86 17.72 -10.56
CA GLY A 93 -7.67 18.53 -10.35
C GLY A 93 -6.40 17.95 -10.97
N LYS A 94 -5.26 18.55 -10.63
CA LYS A 94 -3.95 18.13 -11.13
C LYS A 94 -3.38 16.99 -10.29
N ILE A 95 -2.74 16.03 -10.95
CA ILE A 95 -1.99 14.97 -10.28
C ILE A 95 -0.65 15.54 -9.81
N ARG A 96 -0.39 15.46 -8.51
CA ARG A 96 0.84 15.97 -7.88
C ARG A 96 1.91 14.91 -7.68
N TYR A 97 1.53 13.65 -7.58
CA TYR A 97 2.44 12.56 -7.31
C TYR A 97 2.24 11.42 -8.31
N TYR A 98 3.37 10.81 -8.71
CA TYR A 98 3.38 9.60 -9.51
C TYR A 98 4.25 8.55 -8.81
N ALA A 99 3.69 7.38 -8.57
CA ALA A 99 4.45 6.24 -8.15
C ALA A 99 5.21 5.65 -9.35
N LEU A 100 6.51 5.47 -9.18
CA LEU A 100 7.35 4.78 -10.15
C LEU A 100 7.35 3.29 -9.78
N SER A 101 6.76 2.45 -10.62
CA SER A 101 6.90 1.02 -10.47
C SER A 101 8.04 0.52 -11.35
N SER A 102 8.81 -0.45 -10.84
CA SER A 102 9.80 -1.15 -11.65
C SER A 102 9.07 -1.85 -12.81
N GLY A 103 9.35 -1.44 -14.04
CA GLY A 103 9.03 -2.26 -15.19
C GLY A 103 9.84 -3.56 -15.10
N THR A 104 9.30 -4.68 -15.53
CA THR A 104 10.09 -5.89 -15.76
C THR A 104 11.25 -5.53 -16.68
N SER A 105 12.48 -5.87 -16.24
CA SER A 105 13.80 -5.72 -16.88
C SER A 105 13.79 -5.05 -18.28
N GLU A 106 14.31 -3.85 -18.42
CA GLU A 106 14.55 -3.04 -19.65
C GLU A 106 13.47 -2.02 -20.03
N ALA A 107 12.28 -2.00 -19.48
CA ALA A 107 11.26 -0.99 -19.77
C ALA A 107 11.41 0.23 -18.83
N ALA A 108 11.18 1.44 -19.39
CA ALA A 108 11.11 2.67 -18.62
C ALA A 108 10.10 2.54 -17.45
N SER A 109 10.44 3.11 -16.30
CA SER A 109 9.56 3.10 -15.10
C SER A 109 8.14 3.55 -15.44
N LYS A 110 7.16 2.80 -14.99
CA LYS A 110 5.74 3.15 -15.16
C LYS A 110 5.35 4.28 -14.21
N TYR A 111 4.72 5.32 -14.73
CA TYR A 111 4.20 6.45 -13.96
C TYR A 111 2.74 6.19 -13.56
N ILE A 112 2.49 5.83 -12.32
CA ILE A 112 1.15 5.56 -11.81
C ILE A 112 0.65 6.78 -11.01
N PRO A 113 -0.46 7.44 -11.43
CA PRO A 113 -0.98 8.62 -10.76
C PRO A 113 -1.38 8.33 -9.30
N VAL A 114 -0.86 9.11 -8.37
CA VAL A 114 -1.17 9.00 -6.93
C VAL A 114 -1.95 10.22 -6.49
N THR A 115 -3.25 10.05 -6.28
CA THR A 115 -4.14 11.12 -5.84
C THR A 115 -4.09 11.28 -4.31
N ASN A 116 -4.51 12.46 -3.82
CA ASN A 116 -4.67 12.68 -2.38
C ASN A 116 -5.72 11.74 -1.77
N ASP A 117 -6.72 11.32 -2.56
CA ASP A 117 -7.74 10.37 -2.08
C ASP A 117 -7.17 8.96 -1.92
N LEU A 118 -6.30 8.53 -2.83
CA LEU A 118 -5.56 7.27 -2.70
C LEU A 118 -4.70 7.28 -1.44
N LEU A 119 -3.89 8.32 -1.23
CA LEU A 119 -3.05 8.47 -0.03
C LEU A 119 -3.89 8.47 1.26
N ARG A 120 -5.05 9.14 1.23
CA ARG A 120 -5.98 9.14 2.36
C ARG A 120 -6.58 7.76 2.62
N GLY A 121 -6.97 7.05 1.56
CA GLY A 121 -7.48 5.69 1.64
C GLY A 121 -6.44 4.73 2.23
N ASN A 122 -5.22 4.76 1.71
CA ASN A 122 -4.12 3.96 2.23
C ASN A 122 -3.86 4.22 3.73
N LYS A 123 -3.88 5.49 4.16
CA LYS A 123 -3.76 5.84 5.60
C LYS A 123 -4.86 5.23 6.46
N ILE A 124 -6.11 5.23 5.97
CA ILE A 124 -7.24 4.62 6.69
C ILE A 124 -7.00 3.11 6.82
N VAL A 125 -6.54 2.44 5.76
CA VAL A 125 -6.26 1.00 5.80
C VAL A 125 -5.11 0.68 6.75
N MET A 126 -4.02 1.47 6.75
CA MET A 126 -2.91 1.32 7.70
C MET A 126 -3.40 1.42 9.17
N ILE A 127 -4.30 2.36 9.46
CA ILE A 127 -4.88 2.48 10.81
C ILE A 127 -5.75 1.26 11.12
N LYS A 128 -6.55 0.76 10.17
CA LYS A 128 -7.35 -0.46 10.37
C LYS A 128 -6.47 -1.67 10.63
N GLN A 129 -5.37 -1.82 9.91
CA GLN A 129 -4.39 -2.87 10.13
C GLN A 129 -3.80 -2.76 11.55
N LEU A 130 -3.39 -1.57 11.98
CA LEU A 130 -2.90 -1.36 13.34
C LEU A 130 -3.96 -1.72 14.40
N LEU A 131 -5.22 -1.33 14.18
CA LEU A 131 -6.32 -1.69 15.09
C LEU A 131 -6.66 -3.18 15.06
N SER A 132 -6.32 -3.91 13.99
CA SER A 132 -6.51 -5.35 13.94
C SER A 132 -5.56 -6.12 14.86
N LEU A 133 -4.50 -5.50 15.39
CA LEU A 133 -3.64 -6.10 16.42
C LEU A 133 -4.42 -6.59 17.64
N ARG A 134 -5.57 -5.99 17.94
CA ARG A 134 -6.48 -6.48 19.00
C ARG A 134 -7.00 -7.92 18.78
N ASN A 135 -6.89 -8.44 17.56
CA ASN A 135 -7.29 -9.80 17.19
C ASN A 135 -6.11 -10.79 17.30
N TYR A 136 -4.93 -10.31 17.72
CA TYR A 136 -3.73 -11.10 17.93
C TYR A 136 -3.58 -11.42 19.39
N GLU A 137 -3.04 -12.60 19.69
CA GLU A 137 -2.74 -13.04 21.05
C GLU A 137 -1.39 -12.46 21.50
N ASP A 138 -1.22 -12.30 22.80
CA ASP A 138 0.04 -11.94 23.46
C ASP A 138 0.76 -10.69 22.90
N ILE A 139 -0.01 -9.68 22.48
CA ILE A 139 0.54 -8.43 21.97
C ILE A 139 1.25 -7.65 23.08
N PRO A 140 2.56 -7.39 22.96
CA PRO A 140 3.27 -6.52 23.90
C PRO A 140 2.92 -5.04 23.60
N TYR A 141 1.82 -4.56 24.17
CA TYR A 141 1.32 -3.20 23.93
C TYR A 141 2.34 -2.10 24.25
N SER A 142 3.31 -2.36 25.13
CA SER A 142 4.44 -1.45 25.36
C SER A 142 5.26 -1.19 24.10
N SER A 143 5.40 -2.20 23.23
CA SER A 143 6.15 -2.09 21.97
C SER A 143 5.42 -1.24 20.92
N VAL A 144 4.09 -1.13 21.00
CA VAL A 144 3.28 -0.31 20.06
C VAL A 144 3.60 1.18 20.17
N SER A 145 4.07 1.64 21.34
CA SER A 145 4.47 3.03 21.59
C SER A 145 5.95 3.33 21.25
N LYS A 146 6.68 2.36 20.71
CA LYS A 146 8.11 2.48 20.36
C LYS A 146 8.31 2.95 18.92
N GLY A 147 9.57 3.08 18.52
CA GLY A 147 9.94 3.47 17.17
C GLY A 147 9.54 2.45 16.12
N TRP A 148 9.22 2.96 14.93
CA TRP A 148 8.87 2.19 13.73
C TRP A 148 9.97 2.39 12.70
N LEU A 149 10.90 1.45 12.61
CA LEU A 149 11.93 1.48 11.58
C LEU A 149 11.30 1.07 10.24
N THR A 150 11.13 2.07 9.36
CA THR A 150 10.52 1.89 8.05
C THR A 150 11.59 2.00 6.96
N LEU A 151 11.86 0.92 6.26
CA LEU A 151 12.73 0.90 5.09
C LEU A 151 11.90 0.98 3.81
N GLY A 152 12.17 2.00 3.01
CA GLY A 152 11.48 2.25 1.75
C GLY A 152 12.24 3.25 0.89
N GLY A 153 11.66 3.61 -0.25
CA GLY A 153 12.22 4.58 -1.19
C GLY A 153 12.49 5.95 -0.57
N SER A 154 13.28 6.77 -1.26
CA SER A 154 13.62 8.11 -0.82
C SER A 154 12.39 9.03 -0.76
N THR A 155 12.32 9.87 0.29
CA THR A 155 11.33 10.96 0.36
C THR A 155 11.75 12.21 -0.42
N ASP A 156 12.98 12.25 -0.96
CA ASP A 156 13.43 13.26 -1.92
C ASP A 156 13.04 12.84 -3.34
N LEU A 157 11.77 13.05 -3.65
CA LEU A 157 11.15 12.67 -4.90
C LEU A 157 11.73 13.46 -6.09
N GLN A 158 11.77 12.83 -7.26
CA GLN A 158 12.12 13.49 -8.51
C GLN A 158 11.10 14.60 -8.81
N LYS A 159 11.57 15.78 -9.22
CA LYS A 159 10.71 16.88 -9.64
C LYS A 159 10.51 16.83 -11.14
N GLY A 160 9.26 16.79 -11.58
CA GLY A 160 8.87 17.02 -12.96
C GLY A 160 8.24 18.42 -13.15
N SER A 161 7.64 18.67 -14.30
CA SER A 161 6.93 19.93 -14.61
C SER A 161 5.59 19.96 -13.84
N GLY A 162 5.64 20.43 -12.58
CA GLY A 162 4.46 20.56 -11.73
C GLY A 162 4.03 19.30 -10.95
N TYR A 163 4.85 18.25 -10.94
CA TYR A 163 4.61 17.02 -10.20
C TYR A 163 5.88 16.48 -9.51
N TYR A 164 5.70 15.48 -8.67
CA TYR A 164 6.77 14.71 -8.02
C TYR A 164 6.62 13.23 -8.35
N ALA A 165 7.72 12.52 -8.63
CA ALA A 165 7.73 11.10 -8.91
C ALA A 165 8.74 10.36 -8.03
N GLY A 166 8.41 9.12 -7.65
CA GLY A 166 9.26 8.25 -6.84
C GLY A 166 8.52 7.02 -6.35
N ASP A 167 9.16 6.21 -5.52
CA ASP A 167 8.49 5.05 -4.92
C ASP A 167 7.25 5.44 -4.12
N LEU A 168 6.20 4.62 -4.17
CA LEU A 168 5.00 4.85 -3.35
C LEU A 168 5.33 4.92 -1.86
N SER A 169 6.28 4.11 -1.38
CA SER A 169 6.75 4.14 0.01
C SER A 169 7.36 5.49 0.39
N GLY A 170 8.19 6.08 -0.48
CA GLY A 170 8.75 7.42 -0.33
C GLY A 170 7.67 8.51 -0.33
N ILE A 171 6.70 8.42 -1.26
CA ILE A 171 5.56 9.34 -1.32
C ILE A 171 4.73 9.23 -0.03
N THR A 172 4.45 8.02 0.44
CA THR A 172 3.68 7.76 1.66
C THR A 172 4.39 8.31 2.91
N ALA A 173 5.69 8.05 3.05
CA ALA A 173 6.50 8.55 4.16
C ALA A 173 6.58 10.08 4.17
N LYS A 174 6.74 10.72 2.99
CA LYS A 174 6.70 12.18 2.85
C LYS A 174 5.39 12.79 3.32
N ASN A 175 4.28 12.08 3.10
CA ASN A 175 2.93 12.50 3.47
C ASN A 175 2.43 11.86 4.79
N ALA A 176 3.34 11.29 5.60
CA ALA A 176 2.98 10.70 6.89
C ALA A 176 2.35 11.75 7.84
N PRO A 177 1.35 11.36 8.64
CA PRO A 177 0.71 12.27 9.59
C PRO A 177 1.73 12.85 10.59
N PHE A 178 1.52 14.10 11.03
CA PHE A 178 2.43 14.78 11.97
C PHE A 178 2.57 14.03 13.30
N TRP A 179 1.49 13.41 13.79
CA TRP A 179 1.47 12.65 15.04
C TRP A 179 2.28 11.35 14.96
N PHE A 180 2.57 10.81 13.74
CA PHE A 180 3.40 9.64 13.54
C PHE A 180 4.91 9.97 13.54
N GLN A 181 5.29 11.22 13.31
CA GLN A 181 6.68 11.65 13.19
C GLN A 181 7.59 11.25 14.39
N PRO A 182 7.16 11.31 15.66
CA PRO A 182 7.99 10.87 16.80
C PRO A 182 8.37 9.40 16.73
N PHE A 183 7.48 8.56 16.18
CA PHE A 183 7.68 7.12 16.06
C PHE A 183 8.45 6.73 14.79
N TYR A 184 8.40 7.55 13.75
CA TYR A 184 8.99 7.27 12.45
C TYR A 184 10.52 7.28 12.50
N LYS A 185 11.13 6.13 12.22
CA LYS A 185 12.57 5.97 12.01
C LYS A 185 12.78 5.50 10.54
N PRO A 186 13.83 5.94 9.90
CA PRO A 186 15.02 6.63 10.42
C PRO A 186 14.86 8.16 10.57
N GLY A 187 13.64 8.71 10.41
CA GLY A 187 13.40 10.15 10.48
C GLY A 187 13.62 10.87 9.15
N LYS A 188 13.17 12.14 9.09
CA LYS A 188 13.09 12.90 7.83
C LYS A 188 14.44 13.10 7.12
N LYS A 189 15.55 13.22 7.87
CA LYS A 189 16.86 13.48 7.28
C LYS A 189 17.32 12.27 6.47
N ILE A 190 17.43 11.11 7.12
CA ILE A 190 17.91 9.87 6.53
C ILE A 190 16.93 9.38 5.44
N ALA A 191 15.62 9.57 5.65
CA ALA A 191 14.60 9.18 4.68
C ALA A 191 14.74 9.90 3.30
N LYS A 192 15.46 11.03 3.23
CA LYS A 192 15.75 11.75 1.97
C LYS A 192 16.93 11.16 1.21
N GLU A 193 17.78 10.36 1.85
CA GLU A 193 18.94 9.80 1.16
C GLU A 193 18.48 8.90 0.00
N LYS A 194 19.06 9.12 -1.18
CA LYS A 194 18.78 8.40 -2.43
C LYS A 194 19.69 7.22 -2.62
N ASP A 195 20.95 7.36 -2.19
CA ASP A 195 21.90 6.27 -2.19
C ASP A 195 21.50 5.27 -1.12
N TRP A 196 21.19 4.05 -1.57
CA TRP A 196 20.71 2.99 -0.70
C TRP A 196 21.75 2.57 0.34
N ASN A 197 22.99 2.39 -0.06
CA ASN A 197 24.06 1.94 0.84
C ASN A 197 24.32 2.99 1.91
N LYS A 198 24.41 4.24 1.51
CA LYS A 198 24.61 5.36 2.45
C LYS A 198 23.42 5.50 3.42
N LYS A 199 22.17 5.31 2.91
CA LYS A 199 20.98 5.30 3.78
C LYS A 199 21.06 4.22 4.83
N ILE A 200 21.45 2.99 4.47
CA ILE A 200 21.59 1.87 5.41
C ILE A 200 22.72 2.14 6.39
N GLU A 201 23.86 2.65 5.95
CA GLU A 201 24.97 3.02 6.83
C GLU A 201 24.55 4.05 7.88
N GLU A 202 23.84 5.11 7.49
CA GLU A 202 23.33 6.12 8.44
C GLU A 202 22.30 5.50 9.43
N ILE A 203 21.47 4.54 8.97
CA ILE A 203 20.55 3.81 9.84
C ILE A 203 21.32 2.97 10.85
N VAL A 204 22.31 2.20 10.41
CA VAL A 204 23.16 1.36 11.26
C VAL A 204 23.89 2.21 12.31
N GLU A 205 24.44 3.35 11.91
CA GLU A 205 25.10 4.29 12.84
C GLU A 205 24.15 4.82 13.91
N LYS A 206 22.89 5.11 13.57
CA LYS A 206 21.91 5.67 14.50
C LYS A 206 21.11 4.63 15.28
N ALA A 207 21.20 3.35 14.89
CA ALA A 207 20.46 2.24 15.50
C ALA A 207 20.52 2.19 17.03
N PRO A 208 21.69 2.41 17.69
CA PRO A 208 21.80 2.38 19.17
C PRO A 208 20.99 3.46 19.89
N HIS A 209 20.61 4.53 19.18
CA HIS A 209 19.86 5.65 19.78
C HIS A 209 18.35 5.47 19.68
N TRP A 210 17.88 4.34 19.14
CA TRP A 210 16.45 4.09 18.91
C TRP A 210 15.97 2.91 19.75
N ASP A 211 14.77 3.08 20.29
CA ASP A 211 14.01 1.99 20.91
C ASP A 211 12.94 1.56 19.91
N ILE A 212 13.21 0.47 19.18
CA ILE A 212 12.36 -0.01 18.07
C ILE A 212 11.39 -1.06 18.56
N GLY A 213 10.10 -0.88 18.23
CA GLY A 213 9.03 -1.88 18.42
C GLY A 213 8.58 -2.53 17.12
N PHE A 214 8.70 -1.81 16.02
CA PHE A 214 8.27 -2.26 14.69
C PHE A 214 9.38 -2.17 13.66
N LEU A 215 9.52 -3.21 12.86
CA LEU A 215 10.18 -3.18 11.55
C LEU A 215 9.10 -3.12 10.48
N VAL A 216 9.30 -2.30 9.45
CA VAL A 216 8.34 -2.12 8.34
C VAL A 216 9.11 -2.04 7.03
N GLY A 217 8.85 -2.97 6.11
CA GLY A 217 9.50 -2.94 4.79
C GLY A 217 9.55 -4.28 4.09
N VAL A 218 10.27 -4.30 2.97
CA VAL A 218 10.51 -5.52 2.20
C VAL A 218 11.45 -6.45 2.98
N PRO A 219 11.17 -7.76 3.07
CA PRO A 219 11.94 -8.70 3.88
C PRO A 219 13.46 -8.65 3.65
N ALA A 220 13.92 -8.70 2.40
CA ALA A 220 15.33 -8.66 2.08
C ALA A 220 16.04 -7.40 2.61
N TRP A 221 15.39 -6.25 2.52
CA TRP A 221 15.98 -4.98 2.97
C TRP A 221 16.08 -4.89 4.49
N ILE A 222 15.04 -5.32 5.18
CA ILE A 222 15.01 -5.36 6.65
C ILE A 222 16.04 -6.37 7.16
N GLN A 223 16.10 -7.56 6.58
CA GLN A 223 17.07 -8.58 6.97
C GLN A 223 18.50 -8.06 6.83
N MET A 224 18.87 -7.54 5.67
CA MET A 224 20.20 -6.95 5.42
C MET A 224 20.54 -5.86 6.44
N CYS A 225 19.60 -4.95 6.71
CA CYS A 225 19.82 -3.87 7.69
C CYS A 225 20.08 -4.41 9.11
N VAL A 226 19.31 -5.41 9.54
CA VAL A 226 19.45 -6.05 10.84
C VAL A 226 20.78 -6.82 10.94
N GLU A 227 21.16 -7.56 9.88
CA GLU A 227 22.46 -8.26 9.80
C GLU A 227 23.63 -7.27 9.96
N MET A 228 23.61 -6.14 9.22
CA MET A 228 24.65 -5.11 9.34
C MET A 228 24.74 -4.49 10.74
N ILE A 229 23.61 -4.31 11.44
CA ILE A 229 23.59 -3.81 12.82
C ILE A 229 24.24 -4.84 13.74
N ILE A 230 23.86 -6.12 13.64
CA ILE A 230 24.41 -7.22 14.46
C ILE A 230 25.92 -7.33 14.26
N GLU A 231 26.38 -7.32 13.01
CA GLU A 231 27.81 -7.42 12.68
C GLU A 231 28.60 -6.21 13.22
N ARG A 232 28.14 -4.98 12.97
CA ARG A 232 28.83 -3.75 13.39
C ARG A 232 29.00 -3.65 14.88
N TYR A 233 27.98 -4.02 15.65
CA TYR A 233 27.98 -3.90 17.11
C TYR A 233 28.30 -5.21 17.82
N LYS A 234 28.68 -6.27 17.06
CA LYS A 234 29.06 -7.60 17.58
C LYS A 234 28.01 -8.18 18.53
N LEU A 235 26.74 -8.09 18.13
CA LEU A 235 25.62 -8.62 18.90
C LEU A 235 25.41 -10.10 18.58
N ASN A 236 24.82 -10.84 19.52
CA ASN A 236 24.36 -12.21 19.24
C ASN A 236 23.03 -12.21 18.50
N ASN A 237 22.19 -11.21 18.74
CA ASN A 237 20.90 -11.02 18.09
C ASN A 237 20.43 -9.55 18.23
N ILE A 238 19.43 -9.17 17.44
CA ILE A 238 18.98 -7.78 17.40
C ILE A 238 18.28 -7.31 18.69
N HIS A 239 17.72 -8.22 19.50
CA HIS A 239 17.07 -7.86 20.77
C HIS A 239 18.05 -7.36 21.85
N GLU A 240 19.35 -7.60 21.70
CA GLU A 240 20.36 -6.98 22.57
C GLU A 240 20.40 -5.46 22.38
N MET A 241 20.08 -4.97 21.17
CA MET A 241 19.98 -3.54 20.89
C MET A 241 18.55 -3.01 21.03
N TRP A 242 17.56 -3.76 20.54
CA TRP A 242 16.15 -3.38 20.55
C TRP A 242 15.29 -4.37 21.33
N PRO A 243 15.35 -4.34 22.67
CA PRO A 243 14.66 -5.30 23.52
C PRO A 243 13.13 -5.25 23.39
N ASN A 244 12.58 -4.11 22.89
CA ASN A 244 11.16 -3.92 22.67
C ASN A 244 10.70 -4.27 21.26
N LEU A 245 11.59 -4.77 20.38
CA LEU A 245 11.20 -5.22 19.05
C LEU A 245 10.23 -6.41 19.16
N ALA A 246 9.04 -6.26 18.58
CA ALA A 246 7.96 -7.23 18.70
C ALA A 246 7.18 -7.47 17.41
N PHE A 247 7.34 -6.59 16.41
CA PHE A 247 6.55 -6.67 15.18
C PHE A 247 7.41 -6.48 13.94
N PHE A 248 7.09 -7.29 12.93
CA PHE A 248 7.58 -7.06 11.57
C PHE A 248 6.41 -7.00 10.59
N VAL A 249 6.13 -5.80 10.07
CA VAL A 249 5.14 -5.55 9.02
C VAL A 249 5.86 -5.62 7.68
N HIS A 250 5.57 -6.63 6.89
CA HIS A 250 6.26 -6.91 5.63
C HIS A 250 5.29 -6.99 4.45
N GLY A 251 5.83 -6.88 3.25
CA GLY A 251 5.09 -7.00 1.99
C GLY A 251 5.98 -6.76 0.79
N GLY A 252 5.36 -6.74 -0.39
CA GLY A 252 6.05 -6.57 -1.67
C GLY A 252 6.59 -7.87 -2.26
N VAL A 253 7.00 -8.82 -1.41
CA VAL A 253 7.40 -10.19 -1.80
C VAL A 253 6.99 -11.17 -0.71
N SER A 254 6.90 -12.47 -1.04
CA SER A 254 6.67 -13.52 -0.03
C SER A 254 7.76 -13.51 1.03
N PHE A 255 7.38 -13.65 2.30
CA PHE A 255 8.32 -13.71 3.41
C PHE A 255 8.91 -15.11 3.62
N GLU A 256 8.25 -16.16 3.20
CA GLU A 256 8.65 -17.56 3.46
C GLU A 256 10.13 -17.86 3.13
N PRO A 257 10.71 -17.41 1.99
CA PRO A 257 12.12 -17.63 1.69
C PRO A 257 13.08 -16.98 2.69
N TYR A 258 12.67 -15.90 3.33
CA TYR A 258 13.51 -15.10 4.25
C TYR A 258 13.35 -15.53 5.70
N LYS A 259 12.22 -16.14 6.06
CA LYS A 259 11.78 -16.38 7.44
C LYS A 259 12.83 -17.09 8.29
N LYS A 260 13.33 -18.22 7.82
CA LYS A 260 14.37 -19.00 8.56
C LYS A 260 15.66 -18.21 8.79
N GLY A 261 16.09 -17.42 7.81
CA GLY A 261 17.26 -16.54 7.93
C GLY A 261 17.03 -15.44 8.94
N PHE A 262 15.87 -14.78 8.83
CA PHE A 262 15.48 -13.68 9.70
C PHE A 262 15.30 -14.11 11.16
N GLU A 263 14.68 -15.28 11.41
CA GLU A 263 14.48 -15.81 12.77
C GLU A 263 15.81 -16.03 13.52
N LYS A 264 16.90 -16.35 12.83
CA LYS A 264 18.24 -16.49 13.44
C LYS A 264 18.80 -15.15 13.97
N LEU A 265 18.31 -14.04 13.48
CA LEU A 265 18.72 -12.70 13.93
C LEU A 265 18.00 -12.24 15.20
N LEU A 266 17.00 -13.02 15.64
CA LEU A 266 16.13 -12.69 16.76
C LEU A 266 16.55 -13.44 18.03
N GLY A 267 16.53 -12.76 19.19
CA GLY A 267 16.72 -13.39 20.51
C GLY A 267 15.43 -13.92 21.12
N LYS A 268 14.26 -13.55 20.55
CA LYS A 268 12.93 -14.02 20.94
C LYS A 268 11.97 -13.91 19.74
N PRO A 269 10.88 -14.69 19.73
CA PRO A 269 9.86 -14.58 18.67
C PRO A 269 9.23 -13.18 18.58
N ILE A 270 8.88 -12.78 17.36
CA ILE A 270 8.13 -11.56 17.07
C ILE A 270 6.88 -11.88 16.24
N THR A 271 5.94 -10.94 16.19
CA THR A 271 4.73 -11.07 15.38
C THR A 271 4.98 -10.57 13.96
N TYR A 272 4.75 -11.44 12.98
CA TYR A 272 4.79 -11.08 11.55
C TYR A 272 3.41 -10.63 11.09
N ILE A 273 3.37 -9.58 10.28
CA ILE A 273 2.12 -9.00 9.75
C ILE A 273 2.32 -8.73 8.26
N GLU A 274 1.64 -9.50 7.46
CA GLU A 274 1.73 -9.37 6.01
C GLU A 274 0.83 -8.26 5.47
N THR A 275 1.34 -7.54 4.44
CA THR A 275 0.61 -6.49 3.75
C THR A 275 0.73 -6.63 2.24
N TYR A 276 -0.35 -6.36 1.53
CA TYR A 276 -0.35 -6.21 0.08
C TYR A 276 -0.63 -4.74 -0.27
N LEU A 277 0.45 -3.97 -0.33
CA LEU A 277 0.45 -2.56 -0.75
C LEU A 277 1.16 -2.46 -2.10
N ALA A 278 0.41 -2.15 -3.15
CA ALA A 278 0.91 -1.90 -4.51
C ALA A 278 0.89 -0.40 -4.83
N SER A 279 1.49 -0.01 -5.95
CA SER A 279 1.45 1.39 -6.43
C SER A 279 0.03 1.86 -6.71
N GLU A 280 -0.85 0.94 -7.04
CA GLU A 280 -2.28 1.14 -7.31
C GLU A 280 -3.11 1.31 -6.03
N GLY A 281 -2.60 0.88 -4.89
CA GLY A 281 -3.24 1.06 -3.60
C GLY A 281 -3.04 -0.06 -2.60
N PHE A 282 -3.64 0.08 -1.42
CA PHE A 282 -3.58 -0.89 -0.36
C PHE A 282 -4.68 -1.95 -0.57
N ILE A 283 -4.30 -3.14 -1.04
CA ILE A 283 -5.22 -4.18 -1.53
C ILE A 283 -5.68 -5.10 -0.41
N ALA A 284 -4.75 -5.62 0.41
CA ALA A 284 -5.06 -6.56 1.48
C ALA A 284 -4.04 -6.49 2.62
N TYR A 285 -4.40 -7.02 3.78
CA TYR A 285 -3.51 -7.15 4.94
C TYR A 285 -3.93 -8.32 5.84
N GLN A 286 -2.99 -8.88 6.56
CA GLN A 286 -3.26 -9.87 7.59
C GLN A 286 -3.94 -9.20 8.79
N ASP A 287 -5.13 -9.65 9.16
CA ASP A 287 -5.96 -9.05 10.21
C ASP A 287 -6.04 -9.90 11.51
N ARG A 288 -5.40 -11.06 11.50
CA ARG A 288 -5.30 -11.98 12.65
C ARG A 288 -4.03 -12.83 12.58
N GLN A 289 -3.54 -13.21 13.71
CA GLN A 289 -2.37 -14.08 13.85
C GLN A 289 -2.62 -15.46 13.23
N TYR A 290 -1.58 -16.06 12.66
CA TYR A 290 -1.60 -17.38 12.02
C TYR A 290 -2.61 -17.55 10.87
N SER A 291 -3.14 -16.46 10.33
CA SER A 291 -3.96 -16.54 9.11
C SER A 291 -3.08 -16.97 7.92
N THR A 292 -3.57 -17.91 7.14
CA THR A 292 -2.94 -18.35 5.88
C THR A 292 -3.20 -17.38 4.72
N GLY A 293 -4.10 -16.42 4.90
CA GLY A 293 -4.46 -15.43 3.90
C GLY A 293 -4.62 -14.03 4.47
N MET A 294 -4.67 -13.06 3.58
CA MET A 294 -4.87 -11.65 3.90
C MET A 294 -6.33 -11.25 3.72
N ARG A 295 -6.79 -10.32 4.54
CA ARG A 295 -8.09 -9.71 4.42
C ARG A 295 -8.10 -8.68 3.30
N LEU A 296 -8.93 -8.88 2.27
CA LEU A 296 -9.13 -7.94 1.19
C LEU A 296 -9.79 -6.63 1.66
N VAL A 297 -9.30 -5.49 1.17
CA VAL A 297 -9.81 -4.15 1.51
C VAL A 297 -11.00 -3.79 0.64
N THR A 298 -12.19 -4.20 1.03
CA THR A 298 -13.40 -4.07 0.19
C THR A 298 -14.19 -2.77 0.36
N GLY A 299 -13.93 -1.98 1.42
CA GLY A 299 -14.80 -0.88 1.82
C GLY A 299 -14.20 0.53 1.70
N GLU A 300 -13.02 0.73 1.10
CA GLU A 300 -12.31 2.00 1.20
C GLU A 300 -12.24 2.79 -0.12
N HIS A 301 -11.22 2.58 -0.93
CA HIS A 301 -10.87 3.48 -2.02
C HIS A 301 -10.54 2.77 -3.33
N ILE A 302 -10.68 1.45 -3.37
CA ILE A 302 -10.46 0.62 -4.57
C ILE A 302 -11.75 -0.14 -4.86
N PHE A 303 -12.24 -0.03 -6.09
CA PHE A 303 -13.22 -0.93 -6.65
C PHE A 303 -12.47 -2.03 -7.37
N MET A 304 -12.81 -3.28 -7.07
CA MET A 304 -12.08 -4.46 -7.54
C MET A 304 -12.94 -5.24 -8.52
N GLU A 305 -12.33 -5.61 -9.61
CA GLU A 305 -12.81 -6.58 -10.57
C GLU A 305 -11.78 -7.70 -10.69
N PHE A 306 -12.24 -8.91 -10.89
CA PHE A 306 -11.42 -10.11 -10.93
C PHE A 306 -11.52 -10.73 -12.31
N VAL A 307 -10.40 -10.98 -12.94
CA VAL A 307 -10.33 -11.64 -14.24
C VAL A 307 -9.79 -13.05 -14.01
N PRO A 308 -10.58 -14.11 -14.31
CA PRO A 308 -10.11 -15.48 -14.18
C PRO A 308 -8.83 -15.71 -15.00
N PHE A 309 -7.83 -16.35 -14.39
CA PHE A 309 -6.57 -16.63 -15.05
C PHE A 309 -6.70 -17.89 -15.93
N ASP A 310 -7.32 -17.74 -17.09
CA ASP A 310 -7.56 -18.80 -18.06
C ASP A 310 -7.23 -18.37 -19.48
N SER A 311 -7.27 -19.33 -20.42
CA SER A 311 -6.96 -19.09 -21.84
C SER A 311 -7.97 -18.21 -22.59
N LYS A 312 -9.13 -17.89 -22.00
CA LYS A 312 -10.09 -16.94 -22.58
C LYS A 312 -9.68 -15.50 -22.30
N ASN A 313 -9.06 -15.30 -21.13
CA ASN A 313 -8.74 -13.98 -20.60
C ASN A 313 -7.27 -13.60 -20.76
N PHE A 314 -6.38 -14.59 -20.92
CA PHE A 314 -4.95 -14.38 -21.09
C PHE A 314 -4.42 -15.14 -22.31
N ASN A 315 -3.50 -14.51 -23.04
CA ASN A 315 -2.79 -15.13 -24.15
C ASN A 315 -1.67 -16.07 -23.66
N ALA A 316 -0.98 -16.75 -24.59
CA ALA A 316 0.10 -17.67 -24.27
C ALA A 316 1.29 -17.00 -23.55
N ASP A 317 1.48 -15.69 -23.70
CA ASP A 317 2.53 -14.89 -23.06
C ASP A 317 2.09 -14.37 -21.68
N GLY A 318 0.90 -14.75 -21.20
CA GLY A 318 0.33 -14.31 -19.93
C GLY A 318 -0.18 -12.87 -19.95
N GLU A 319 -0.37 -12.26 -21.12
CA GLU A 319 -0.93 -10.93 -21.23
C GLU A 319 -2.46 -11.00 -21.31
N ILE A 320 -3.12 -10.03 -20.65
CA ILE A 320 -4.58 -9.94 -20.66
C ILE A 320 -5.09 -9.60 -22.08
N VAL A 321 -6.14 -10.29 -22.51
CA VAL A 321 -6.78 -10.01 -23.81
C VAL A 321 -7.49 -8.66 -23.81
N SER A 322 -7.82 -8.14 -24.99
CA SER A 322 -8.42 -6.80 -25.15
C SER A 322 -9.83 -6.66 -24.55
N ASN A 323 -10.54 -7.76 -24.36
CA ASN A 323 -11.89 -7.77 -23.79
C ASN A 323 -12.08 -8.96 -22.85
N PRO A 324 -11.45 -8.95 -21.66
CA PRO A 324 -11.51 -10.06 -20.71
C PRO A 324 -12.87 -10.11 -20.01
N GLU A 325 -13.26 -11.29 -19.55
CA GLU A 325 -14.41 -11.46 -18.67
C GLU A 325 -14.04 -11.04 -17.25
N ALA A 326 -14.54 -9.88 -16.79
CA ALA A 326 -14.30 -9.37 -15.46
C ALA A 326 -15.46 -9.71 -14.52
N LEU A 327 -15.15 -10.29 -13.36
CA LEU A 327 -16.09 -10.67 -12.32
C LEU A 327 -16.10 -9.64 -11.19
N MET A 328 -17.26 -9.38 -10.63
CA MET A 328 -17.36 -8.64 -9.37
C MET A 328 -17.08 -9.56 -8.16
N ILE A 329 -16.68 -9.00 -7.03
CA ILE A 329 -16.30 -9.75 -5.83
C ILE A 329 -17.29 -10.83 -5.36
N HIS A 330 -18.57 -10.71 -5.70
CA HIS A 330 -19.60 -11.67 -5.32
C HIS A 330 -19.86 -12.75 -6.38
N GLU A 331 -19.16 -12.67 -7.51
CA GLU A 331 -19.19 -13.63 -8.60
C GLU A 331 -17.95 -14.53 -8.60
N VAL A 332 -16.95 -14.18 -7.75
CA VAL A 332 -15.74 -15.00 -7.54
C VAL A 332 -16.09 -16.24 -6.72
N GLU A 333 -15.65 -17.39 -7.17
CA GLU A 333 -15.79 -18.67 -6.47
C GLU A 333 -14.52 -18.99 -5.66
N GLU A 334 -14.70 -19.44 -4.42
CA GLU A 334 -13.58 -19.84 -3.55
C GLU A 334 -12.85 -21.06 -4.13
N GLY A 335 -11.52 -20.99 -4.18
CA GLY A 335 -10.67 -22.09 -4.70
C GLY A 335 -10.56 -22.14 -6.22
N LYS A 336 -11.02 -21.10 -6.95
CA LYS A 336 -10.74 -20.91 -8.38
C LYS A 336 -9.80 -19.73 -8.57
N ASP A 337 -8.84 -19.90 -9.47
CA ASP A 337 -7.85 -18.89 -9.88
C ASP A 337 -8.41 -17.88 -10.89
#